data_bc8fb9993539d34d184c8d1a03d04942
#
_entry.id   bc8fb9993539d34d184c8d1a03d04942
#
_cell.length_a   1.000
_cell.length_b   1.000
_cell.length_c   1.000
_cell.angle_alpha   90.00
_cell.angle_beta   90.00
_cell.angle_gamma   90.00
#
_symmetry.space_group_name_H-M   'P 1'
#
loop_
_entity.id
_entity.type
_entity.pdbx_description
1 polymer ?
#
loop_
_entity_poly.entity_id
_entity_poly.type
_entity_poly.pdbx_seq_one_letter_code
_entity_poly.pdbx_strand_id
1 'polypeptide(L)'
;TPVLQARRIGHLDALLVSHGDLDHAGGATTVLGTFDVARLLTSVGPEHPLSQYPNFSRCERSQHWEWDGVQFEILHPGLPARVGSPGSNEVKMPARKPSPNASSCVLRIRGPGGSALLTGDIERKQEKELLALYGAAGLRADVLMAPHHGSNTSSSAGFIAAVQPKWVFFQAGYRNRFGHPTAKVVGRYVRQGVMVSRSDRDGAVEWRFASGQAPQVIRYRNTPRRYW
;
A
#
# COMPACT_ATOMS: atom_id res chain seq x y z
N THR A 1 14.55 -2.25 -8.64
CA THR A 1 15.28 -3.22 -9.49
C THR A 1 16.55 -3.79 -8.83
N PRO A 2 17.51 -3.03 -8.26
CA PRO A 2 18.80 -3.58 -7.81
C PRO A 2 18.68 -4.74 -6.81
N VAL A 3 17.75 -4.67 -5.85
CA VAL A 3 17.55 -5.73 -4.85
C VAL A 3 17.07 -7.04 -5.50
N LEU A 4 16.13 -6.96 -6.44
CA LEU A 4 15.60 -8.13 -7.15
C LEU A 4 16.69 -8.75 -8.03
N GLN A 5 17.43 -7.93 -8.76
CA GLN A 5 18.57 -8.39 -9.58
C GLN A 5 19.67 -9.05 -8.73
N ALA A 6 20.04 -8.44 -7.59
CA ALA A 6 21.01 -9.03 -6.67
C ALA A 6 20.54 -10.38 -6.11
N ARG A 7 19.24 -10.59 -6.00
CA ARG A 7 18.62 -11.87 -5.61
C ARG A 7 18.39 -12.83 -6.81
N ARG A 8 18.82 -12.46 -8.01
CA ARG A 8 18.62 -13.21 -9.26
C ARG A 8 17.15 -13.50 -9.58
N ILE A 9 16.25 -12.61 -9.17
CA ILE A 9 14.83 -12.70 -9.48
C ILE A 9 14.64 -12.15 -10.89
N GLY A 10 14.15 -12.95 -11.82
CA GLY A 10 13.86 -12.56 -13.20
C GLY A 10 12.36 -12.51 -13.51
N HIS A 11 11.53 -13.15 -12.69
CA HIS A 11 10.08 -13.21 -12.82
C HIS A 11 9.37 -12.60 -11.60
N LEU A 12 8.26 -11.93 -11.85
CA LEU A 12 7.36 -11.40 -10.82
C LEU A 12 5.93 -11.86 -11.14
N ASP A 13 5.30 -12.59 -10.23
CA ASP A 13 3.92 -13.04 -10.36
C ASP A 13 2.94 -11.85 -10.42
N ALA A 14 3.25 -10.78 -9.70
CA ALA A 14 2.49 -9.54 -9.79
C ALA A 14 3.35 -8.30 -9.49
N LEU A 15 3.04 -7.21 -10.19
CA LEU A 15 3.43 -5.85 -9.86
C LEU A 15 2.17 -5.07 -9.48
N LEU A 16 2.11 -4.56 -8.25
CA LEU A 16 1.03 -3.68 -7.83
C LEU A 16 1.55 -2.24 -7.74
N VAL A 17 0.93 -1.34 -8.52
CA VAL A 17 1.16 0.10 -8.48
C VAL A 17 -0.09 0.76 -7.89
N SER A 18 0.02 1.36 -6.71
CA SER A 18 -1.14 1.83 -5.96
C SER A 18 -1.99 2.86 -6.73
N HIS A 19 -1.34 3.82 -7.40
CA HIS A 19 -1.99 4.86 -8.21
C HIS A 19 -0.99 5.52 -9.17
N GLY A 20 -1.47 6.53 -9.94
CA GLY A 20 -0.73 7.08 -11.08
C GLY A 20 0.25 8.22 -10.77
N ASP A 21 0.44 8.65 -9.51
CA ASP A 21 1.39 9.71 -9.20
C ASP A 21 2.84 9.25 -9.42
N LEU A 22 3.71 10.19 -9.78
CA LEU A 22 5.05 9.89 -10.28
C LEU A 22 5.93 9.12 -9.28
N ASP A 23 5.80 9.39 -8.01
CA ASP A 23 6.54 8.72 -6.93
C ASP A 23 6.06 7.29 -6.67
N HIS A 24 4.90 6.89 -7.23
CA HIS A 24 4.37 5.53 -7.21
C HIS A 24 4.52 4.83 -8.58
N ALA A 25 4.07 5.48 -9.66
CA ALA A 25 4.04 4.88 -10.99
C ALA A 25 5.31 5.11 -11.82
N GLY A 26 6.14 6.11 -11.48
CA GLY A 26 7.24 6.54 -12.33
C GLY A 26 8.32 5.49 -12.58
N GLY A 27 8.51 4.54 -11.66
CA GLY A 27 9.44 3.42 -11.84
C GLY A 27 8.85 2.17 -12.49
N ALA A 28 7.53 2.12 -12.69
CA ALA A 28 6.84 0.91 -13.11
C ALA A 28 7.27 0.43 -14.51
N THR A 29 7.43 1.34 -15.47
CA THR A 29 7.89 1.00 -16.83
C THR A 29 9.28 0.38 -16.84
N THR A 30 10.18 0.85 -15.96
CA THR A 30 11.51 0.24 -15.81
C THR A 30 11.41 -1.18 -15.23
N VAL A 31 10.53 -1.41 -14.26
CA VAL A 31 10.31 -2.76 -13.72
C VAL A 31 9.74 -3.68 -14.79
N LEU A 32 8.71 -3.24 -15.52
CA LEU A 32 8.06 -3.99 -16.60
C LEU A 32 8.99 -4.29 -17.78
N GLY A 33 9.97 -3.42 -18.05
CA GLY A 33 10.99 -3.65 -19.08
C GLY A 33 12.19 -4.48 -18.62
N THR A 34 12.34 -4.70 -17.30
CA THR A 34 13.49 -5.42 -16.73
C THR A 34 13.14 -6.84 -16.31
N PHE A 35 11.90 -7.07 -15.86
CA PHE A 35 11.43 -8.35 -15.33
C PHE A 35 10.27 -8.89 -16.16
N ASP A 36 10.17 -10.21 -16.22
CA ASP A 36 8.96 -10.87 -16.68
C ASP A 36 7.88 -10.71 -15.61
N VAL A 37 6.84 -9.93 -15.91
CA VAL A 37 5.75 -9.62 -14.97
C VAL A 37 4.47 -10.28 -15.45
N ALA A 38 4.01 -11.31 -14.73
CA ALA A 38 2.82 -12.07 -15.09
C ALA A 38 1.53 -11.24 -14.98
N ARG A 39 1.44 -10.32 -14.01
CA ARG A 39 0.24 -9.49 -13.79
C ARG A 39 0.60 -8.09 -13.32
N LEU A 40 0.04 -7.07 -13.94
CA LEU A 40 0.09 -5.68 -13.47
C LEU A 40 -1.26 -5.29 -12.86
N LEU A 41 -1.26 -4.96 -11.56
CA LEU A 41 -2.43 -4.41 -10.85
C LEU A 41 -2.21 -2.94 -10.56
N THR A 42 -3.17 -2.08 -10.92
CA THR A 42 -3.09 -0.66 -10.59
C THR A 42 -4.47 0.01 -10.68
N SER A 43 -4.61 1.19 -10.08
CA SER A 43 -5.85 1.99 -10.14
C SER A 43 -5.83 3.07 -11.21
N VAL A 44 -4.82 3.12 -12.07
CA VAL A 44 -4.70 4.16 -13.11
C VAL A 44 -5.89 4.15 -14.06
N GLY A 45 -6.19 5.32 -14.64
CA GLY A 45 -7.21 5.47 -15.66
C GLY A 45 -6.78 4.93 -17.02
N PRO A 46 -7.73 4.79 -17.97
CA PRO A 46 -7.46 4.22 -19.29
C PRO A 46 -6.48 5.05 -20.13
N GLU A 47 -6.34 6.32 -19.86
CA GLU A 47 -5.40 7.23 -20.53
C GLU A 47 -3.95 7.12 -20.03
N HIS A 48 -3.71 6.42 -18.93
CA HIS A 48 -2.37 6.24 -18.39
C HIS A 48 -1.61 5.13 -19.13
N PRO A 49 -0.31 5.30 -19.47
CA PRO A 49 0.45 4.29 -20.24
C PRO A 49 0.43 2.88 -19.64
N LEU A 50 0.42 2.75 -18.34
CA LEU A 50 0.35 1.44 -17.66
C LEU A 50 -0.94 0.67 -17.96
N SER A 51 -2.03 1.33 -18.33
CA SER A 51 -3.28 0.66 -18.68
C SER A 51 -3.22 -0.09 -20.02
N GLN A 52 -2.20 0.20 -20.83
CA GLN A 52 -1.97 -0.45 -22.12
C GLN A 52 -1.10 -1.70 -22.00
N TYR A 53 -0.62 -2.03 -20.80
CA TYR A 53 0.19 -3.22 -20.60
C TYR A 53 -0.65 -4.49 -20.79
N PRO A 54 -0.13 -5.52 -21.54
CA PRO A 54 -0.94 -6.68 -21.93
C PRO A 54 -1.63 -7.41 -20.76
N ASN A 55 -0.96 -7.49 -19.60
CA ASN A 55 -1.44 -8.19 -18.42
C ASN A 55 -1.96 -7.22 -17.36
N PHE A 56 -2.45 -6.05 -17.78
CA PHE A 56 -3.06 -5.05 -16.92
C PHE A 56 -4.39 -5.56 -16.32
N SER A 57 -4.54 -5.32 -15.03
CA SER A 57 -5.81 -5.47 -14.31
C SER A 57 -6.02 -4.27 -13.42
N ARG A 58 -7.21 -3.72 -13.42
CA ARG A 58 -7.56 -2.64 -12.50
C ARG A 58 -7.72 -3.19 -11.09
N CYS A 59 -7.18 -2.47 -10.09
CA CYS A 59 -7.48 -2.76 -8.70
C CYS A 59 -8.97 -2.53 -8.43
N GLU A 60 -9.63 -3.54 -7.93
CA GLU A 60 -11.04 -3.49 -7.56
C GLU A 60 -11.26 -4.20 -6.23
N ARG A 61 -12.08 -3.60 -5.36
CA ARG A 61 -12.48 -4.21 -4.09
C ARG A 61 -12.97 -5.65 -4.29
N SER A 62 -12.64 -6.51 -3.34
CA SER A 62 -12.98 -7.94 -3.32
C SER A 62 -12.17 -8.82 -4.28
N GLN A 63 -11.23 -8.28 -5.06
CA GLN A 63 -10.22 -9.11 -5.69
C GLN A 63 -9.38 -9.77 -4.61
N HIS A 64 -9.24 -11.08 -4.69
CA HIS A 64 -8.42 -11.86 -3.76
C HIS A 64 -7.73 -13.01 -4.49
N TRP A 65 -6.61 -13.44 -3.95
CA TRP A 65 -5.86 -14.61 -4.40
C TRP A 65 -5.02 -15.16 -3.26
N GLU A 66 -4.49 -16.34 -3.44
CA GLU A 66 -3.64 -17.00 -2.47
C GLU A 66 -2.38 -17.57 -3.16
N TRP A 67 -1.23 -17.39 -2.52
CA TRP A 67 0.03 -18.01 -2.88
C TRP A 67 0.68 -18.60 -1.64
N ASP A 68 1.02 -19.87 -1.68
CA ASP A 68 1.75 -20.60 -0.62
C ASP A 68 1.14 -20.40 0.78
N GLY A 69 -0.20 -20.43 0.88
CA GLY A 69 -0.93 -20.22 2.13
C GLY A 69 -0.96 -18.76 2.61
N VAL A 70 -0.52 -17.81 1.79
CA VAL A 70 -0.64 -16.37 2.04
C VAL A 70 -1.77 -15.80 1.21
N GLN A 71 -2.71 -15.15 1.89
CA GLN A 71 -3.89 -14.51 1.28
C GLN A 71 -3.61 -13.05 0.98
N PHE A 72 -4.03 -12.63 -0.19
CA PHE A 72 -3.95 -11.26 -0.70
C PHE A 72 -5.36 -10.78 -1.04
N GLU A 73 -5.71 -9.57 -0.65
CA GLU A 73 -7.03 -8.99 -0.91
C GLU A 73 -6.95 -7.49 -1.16
N ILE A 74 -7.58 -7.03 -2.23
CA ILE A 74 -7.75 -5.61 -2.53
C ILE A 74 -8.97 -5.09 -1.77
N LEU A 75 -8.74 -4.16 -0.83
CA LEU A 75 -9.79 -3.53 -0.04
C LEU A 75 -10.33 -2.23 -0.66
N HIS A 76 -9.57 -1.59 -1.54
CA HIS A 76 -9.86 -0.32 -2.21
C HIS A 76 -9.09 -0.22 -3.54
N PRO A 77 -9.60 0.47 -4.57
CA PRO A 77 -10.86 1.23 -4.62
C PRO A 77 -12.10 0.33 -4.72
N GLY A 78 -13.24 0.89 -4.32
CA GLY A 78 -14.54 0.28 -4.63
C GLY A 78 -14.83 0.32 -6.12
N LEU A 79 -15.68 -0.59 -6.58
CA LEU A 79 -16.25 -0.48 -7.92
C LEU A 79 -16.93 0.90 -8.06
N PRO A 80 -16.78 1.59 -9.21
CA PRO A 80 -17.65 2.70 -9.51
C PRO A 80 -19.09 2.20 -9.41
N ALA A 81 -19.97 2.98 -8.76
CA ALA A 81 -21.39 2.63 -8.69
C ALA A 81 -21.86 2.27 -10.11
N ARG A 82 -22.36 1.06 -10.30
CA ARG A 82 -22.93 0.66 -11.60
C ARG A 82 -24.05 1.64 -11.93
N VAL A 83 -23.94 2.30 -13.07
CA VAL A 83 -25.03 3.10 -13.62
C VAL A 83 -26.16 2.15 -13.96
N GLY A 84 -27.26 2.23 -13.18
CA GLY A 84 -28.59 1.81 -13.59
C GLY A 84 -28.88 0.33 -13.75
N SER A 85 -29.49 -0.26 -12.72
CA SER A 85 -30.64 -1.15 -13.00
C SER A 85 -31.86 -0.25 -13.24
N PRO A 86 -32.75 -0.56 -14.19
CA PRO A 86 -33.98 0.22 -14.41
C PRO A 86 -34.84 0.20 -13.15
N GLY A 87 -35.00 1.36 -12.47
CA GLY A 87 -35.82 1.51 -11.27
C GLY A 87 -35.10 1.95 -10.00
N SER A 88 -33.81 2.14 -10.01
CA SER A 88 -33.09 2.73 -8.87
C SER A 88 -32.94 4.25 -9.06
N ASN A 89 -33.31 5.01 -8.01
CA ASN A 89 -33.05 6.45 -7.96
C ASN A 89 -31.60 6.74 -8.37
N GLU A 90 -31.44 7.61 -9.37
CA GLU A 90 -30.16 8.00 -9.95
C GLU A 90 -29.14 8.33 -8.84
N VAL A 91 -28.16 7.43 -8.61
CA VAL A 91 -26.95 7.81 -7.89
C VAL A 91 -26.17 8.69 -8.87
N LYS A 92 -26.30 10.01 -8.73
CA LYS A 92 -25.50 10.98 -9.47
C LYS A 92 -24.03 10.59 -9.36
N MET A 93 -23.43 10.24 -10.50
CA MET A 93 -21.97 10.08 -10.60
C MET A 93 -21.31 11.31 -9.96
N PRO A 94 -20.27 11.17 -9.17
CA PRO A 94 -19.55 12.34 -8.67
C PRO A 94 -19.10 13.16 -9.87
N ALA A 95 -19.51 14.42 -9.93
CA ALA A 95 -19.24 15.34 -11.05
C ALA A 95 -17.73 15.60 -11.27
N ARG A 96 -16.87 15.01 -10.44
CA ARG A 96 -15.41 15.15 -10.49
C ARG A 96 -14.74 13.78 -10.37
N LYS A 97 -13.83 13.49 -11.33
CA LYS A 97 -12.94 12.33 -11.28
C LYS A 97 -12.19 12.31 -9.93
N PRO A 98 -12.16 11.18 -9.19
CA PRO A 98 -11.43 11.11 -7.94
C PRO A 98 -9.94 11.42 -8.17
N SER A 99 -9.29 12.03 -7.18
CA SER A 99 -7.84 12.26 -7.25
C SER A 99 -7.09 10.92 -7.33
N PRO A 100 -5.87 10.88 -7.88
CA PRO A 100 -5.06 9.67 -7.89
C PRO A 100 -4.96 9.02 -6.50
N ASN A 101 -4.65 9.80 -5.46
CA ASN A 101 -4.59 9.34 -4.07
C ASN A 101 -5.89 8.67 -3.62
N ALA A 102 -7.03 9.29 -3.92
CA ALA A 102 -8.34 8.75 -3.57
C ALA A 102 -8.69 7.46 -4.31
N SER A 103 -7.91 7.08 -5.31
CA SER A 103 -8.06 5.83 -6.07
C SER A 103 -7.02 4.77 -5.69
N SER A 104 -6.13 5.04 -4.74
CA SER A 104 -5.04 4.13 -4.37
C SER A 104 -5.52 2.70 -4.12
N CYS A 105 -4.84 1.71 -4.68
CA CYS A 105 -5.04 0.32 -4.31
C CYS A 105 -4.61 0.11 -2.86
N VAL A 106 -5.51 -0.42 -2.04
CA VAL A 106 -5.20 -0.87 -0.69
C VAL A 106 -5.15 -2.38 -0.68
N LEU A 107 -3.99 -2.94 -0.35
CA LEU A 107 -3.75 -4.38 -0.31
C LEU A 107 -3.61 -4.86 1.13
N ARG A 108 -4.41 -5.84 1.50
CA ARG A 108 -4.26 -6.63 2.72
C ARG A 108 -3.57 -7.94 2.41
N ILE A 109 -2.57 -8.29 3.21
CA ILE A 109 -1.81 -9.53 3.12
C ILE A 109 -1.96 -10.25 4.46
N ARG A 110 -2.32 -11.53 4.44
CA ARG A 110 -2.45 -12.38 5.63
C ARG A 110 -1.82 -13.74 5.40
N GLY A 111 -0.96 -14.14 6.30
CA GLY A 111 -0.35 -15.46 6.30
C GLY A 111 -0.26 -16.05 7.70
N PRO A 112 0.18 -17.31 7.84
CA PRO A 112 0.29 -17.98 9.13
C PRO A 112 1.20 -17.28 10.15
N GLY A 113 2.17 -16.49 9.66
CA GLY A 113 3.14 -15.77 10.49
C GLY A 113 2.76 -14.33 10.81
N GLY A 114 1.71 -13.77 10.19
CA GLY A 114 1.31 -12.39 10.42
C GLY A 114 0.62 -11.72 9.25
N SER A 115 0.45 -10.41 9.35
CA SER A 115 -0.35 -9.63 8.40
C SER A 115 0.25 -8.27 8.10
N ALA A 116 -0.01 -7.76 6.89
CA ALA A 116 0.37 -6.43 6.47
C ALA A 116 -0.78 -5.72 5.75
N LEU A 117 -0.85 -4.39 5.91
CA LEU A 117 -1.76 -3.52 5.19
C LEU A 117 -0.96 -2.45 4.43
N LEU A 118 -1.02 -2.51 3.11
CA LEU A 118 -0.37 -1.57 2.20
C LEU A 118 -1.43 -0.62 1.67
N THR A 119 -1.31 0.66 1.98
CA THR A 119 -2.41 1.62 1.83
C THR A 119 -2.29 2.56 0.65
N GLY A 120 -1.11 2.63 0.00
CA GLY A 120 -0.83 3.71 -0.94
C GLY A 120 -1.08 5.07 -0.27
N ASP A 121 -1.64 5.99 -1.03
CA ASP A 121 -1.82 7.37 -0.59
C ASP A 121 -3.26 7.72 -0.21
N ILE A 122 -4.00 6.74 0.33
CA ILE A 122 -5.34 7.04 0.85
C ILE A 122 -5.28 8.14 1.92
N GLU A 123 -6.37 8.90 1.99
CA GLU A 123 -6.54 9.98 2.94
C GLU A 123 -7.69 9.68 3.91
N ARG A 124 -7.96 10.57 4.84
CA ARG A 124 -9.00 10.38 5.89
C ARG A 124 -10.36 9.97 5.36
N LYS A 125 -10.72 10.41 4.15
CA LYS A 125 -12.00 10.02 3.55
C LYS A 125 -12.02 8.52 3.26
N GLN A 126 -10.98 8.00 2.61
CA GLN A 126 -10.86 6.58 2.29
C GLN A 126 -10.64 5.72 3.54
N GLU A 127 -9.87 6.23 4.52
CA GLU A 127 -9.75 5.58 5.84
C GLU A 127 -11.13 5.39 6.50
N LYS A 128 -11.97 6.44 6.46
CA LYS A 128 -13.34 6.37 7.01
C LYS A 128 -14.22 5.39 6.23
N GLU A 129 -14.09 5.35 4.91
CA GLU A 129 -14.80 4.38 4.05
C GLU A 129 -14.39 2.94 4.38
N LEU A 130 -13.08 2.68 4.52
CA LEU A 130 -12.57 1.37 4.90
C LEU A 130 -13.05 0.94 6.29
N LEU A 131 -13.05 1.88 7.26
CA LEU A 131 -13.59 1.62 8.61
C LEU A 131 -15.07 1.24 8.58
N ALA A 132 -15.86 1.95 7.79
CA ALA A 132 -17.29 1.68 7.66
C ALA A 132 -17.58 0.32 7.02
N LEU A 133 -16.73 -0.11 6.08
CA LEU A 133 -16.93 -1.34 5.31
C LEU A 133 -16.41 -2.59 6.03
N TYR A 134 -15.25 -2.49 6.66
CA TYR A 134 -14.55 -3.67 7.20
C TYR A 134 -14.49 -3.70 8.71
N GLY A 135 -14.78 -2.58 9.37
CA GLY A 135 -14.60 -2.46 10.82
C GLY A 135 -13.15 -2.67 11.27
N ALA A 136 -12.92 -2.70 12.57
CA ALA A 136 -11.59 -2.92 13.12
C ALA A 136 -11.09 -4.36 12.82
N ALA A 137 -11.93 -5.36 12.93
CA ALA A 137 -11.53 -6.76 12.69
C ALA A 137 -11.05 -6.98 11.26
N GLY A 138 -11.69 -6.34 10.27
CA GLY A 138 -11.33 -6.45 8.87
C GLY A 138 -10.05 -5.69 8.50
N LEU A 139 -9.67 -4.67 9.25
CA LEU A 139 -8.50 -3.82 8.96
C LEU A 139 -7.26 -4.19 9.77
N ARG A 140 -7.39 -5.03 10.79
CA ARG A 140 -6.27 -5.40 11.67
C ARG A 140 -5.08 -5.94 10.90
N ALA A 141 -3.88 -5.40 11.18
CA ALA A 141 -2.62 -5.82 10.56
C ALA A 141 -1.42 -5.59 11.49
N ASP A 142 -0.45 -6.51 11.49
CA ASP A 142 0.76 -6.39 12.30
C ASP A 142 1.69 -5.29 11.78
N VAL A 143 1.79 -5.16 10.45
CA VAL A 143 2.58 -4.12 9.78
C VAL A 143 1.67 -3.24 8.93
N LEU A 144 1.79 -1.94 9.12
CA LEU A 144 1.09 -0.93 8.32
C LEU A 144 2.08 -0.11 7.51
N MET A 145 1.91 -0.06 6.20
CA MET A 145 2.51 1.01 5.38
C MET A 145 1.71 2.28 5.65
N ALA A 146 2.38 3.32 6.15
CA ALA A 146 1.70 4.57 6.52
C ALA A 146 1.03 5.21 5.31
N PRO A 147 -0.28 5.52 5.36
CA PRO A 147 -0.96 6.17 4.26
C PRO A 147 -0.31 7.51 3.90
N HIS A 148 -0.20 7.77 2.59
CA HIS A 148 0.27 9.03 2.02
C HIS A 148 1.58 9.52 2.66
N HIS A 149 2.55 8.60 2.77
CA HIS A 149 3.89 8.86 3.33
C HIS A 149 3.90 9.49 4.73
N GLY A 150 2.78 9.47 5.44
CA GLY A 150 2.62 10.17 6.71
C GLY A 150 2.26 11.65 6.57
N SER A 151 1.54 12.01 5.49
CA SER A 151 0.93 13.34 5.32
C SER A 151 -0.09 13.65 6.44
N ASN A 152 -0.26 14.94 6.75
CA ASN A 152 -1.29 15.39 7.68
C ASN A 152 -2.73 15.08 7.23
N THR A 153 -2.94 14.78 5.94
CA THR A 153 -4.25 14.44 5.38
C THR A 153 -4.68 13.01 5.67
N SER A 154 -3.77 12.18 6.17
CA SER A 154 -3.96 10.75 6.42
C SER A 154 -3.71 10.34 7.87
N SER A 155 -3.70 9.04 8.12
CA SER A 155 -3.34 8.42 9.41
C SER A 155 -4.18 8.95 10.56
N SER A 156 -5.51 8.93 10.41
CA SER A 156 -6.44 9.34 11.48
C SER A 156 -6.30 8.42 12.71
N ALA A 157 -6.53 8.98 13.90
CA ALA A 157 -6.42 8.22 15.14
C ALA A 157 -7.35 7.00 15.15
N GLY A 158 -8.58 7.15 14.60
CA GLY A 158 -9.53 6.04 14.50
C GLY A 158 -9.07 4.94 13.55
N PHE A 159 -8.43 5.30 12.43
CA PHE A 159 -7.86 4.31 11.51
C PHE A 159 -6.70 3.53 12.15
N ILE A 160 -5.77 4.24 12.80
CA ILE A 160 -4.65 3.59 13.51
C ILE A 160 -5.18 2.66 14.62
N ALA A 161 -6.16 3.11 15.39
CA ALA A 161 -6.78 2.32 16.46
C ALA A 161 -7.53 1.08 15.95
N ALA A 162 -8.06 1.13 14.74
CA ALA A 162 -8.72 -0.04 14.12
C ALA A 162 -7.70 -1.03 13.51
N VAL A 163 -6.66 -0.54 12.84
CA VAL A 163 -5.61 -1.40 12.29
C VAL A 163 -4.77 -2.05 13.40
N GLN A 164 -4.56 -1.37 14.52
CA GLN A 164 -3.76 -1.83 15.67
C GLN A 164 -2.38 -2.37 15.25
N PRO A 165 -1.61 -1.63 14.44
CA PRO A 165 -0.35 -2.16 13.94
C PRO A 165 0.69 -2.25 15.06
N LYS A 166 1.51 -3.30 15.03
CA LYS A 166 2.72 -3.38 15.87
C LYS A 166 3.82 -2.49 15.29
N TRP A 167 3.86 -2.41 13.97
CA TRP A 167 4.86 -1.65 13.21
C TRP A 167 4.19 -0.74 12.18
N VAL A 168 4.70 0.48 12.06
CA VAL A 168 4.39 1.35 10.94
C VAL A 168 5.67 1.67 10.16
N PHE A 169 5.56 1.62 8.82
CA PHE A 169 6.64 2.01 7.91
C PHE A 169 6.25 3.23 7.11
N PHE A 170 7.09 4.27 7.18
CA PHE A 170 6.98 5.46 6.37
C PHE A 170 7.96 5.40 5.21
N GLN A 171 7.45 5.35 3.98
CA GLN A 171 8.25 5.53 2.78
C GLN A 171 8.43 7.02 2.52
N ALA A 172 9.63 7.53 2.69
CA ALA A 172 9.93 8.95 2.50
C ALA A 172 11.35 9.10 1.98
N GLY A 173 11.55 9.99 1.01
CA GLY A 173 12.87 10.36 0.52
C GLY A 173 13.65 11.16 1.57
N TYR A 174 14.96 11.01 1.56
CA TYR A 174 15.83 11.84 2.41
C TYR A 174 15.65 13.33 2.05
N ARG A 175 15.36 14.14 3.07
CA ARG A 175 15.10 15.60 2.91
C ARG A 175 14.01 15.91 1.87
N ASN A 176 12.95 15.07 1.79
CA ASN A 176 11.88 15.31 0.83
C ASN A 176 11.22 16.68 1.06
N ARG A 177 10.89 17.35 -0.04
CA ARG A 177 10.32 18.72 -0.05
C ARG A 177 8.97 18.85 0.66
N PHE A 178 8.25 17.76 0.84
CA PHE A 178 6.94 17.76 1.49
C PHE A 178 7.01 17.67 3.01
N GLY A 179 8.20 17.43 3.58
CA GLY A 179 8.40 17.25 5.02
C GLY A 179 7.71 16.00 5.58
N HIS A 180 7.49 14.97 4.75
CA HIS A 180 6.90 13.71 5.19
C HIS A 180 7.95 12.75 5.76
N PRO A 181 7.58 11.92 6.75
CA PRO A 181 6.34 11.98 7.53
C PRO A 181 6.34 13.19 8.46
N THR A 182 5.16 13.81 8.66
CA THR A 182 5.05 14.94 9.58
C THR A 182 5.18 14.48 11.03
N ALA A 183 5.78 15.31 11.88
CA ALA A 183 5.96 14.99 13.31
C ALA A 183 4.61 14.70 14.01
N LYS A 184 3.54 15.41 13.61
CA LYS A 184 2.19 15.20 14.11
C LYS A 184 1.67 13.81 13.82
N VAL A 185 1.90 13.29 12.61
CA VAL A 185 1.47 11.94 12.20
C VAL A 185 2.30 10.88 12.90
N VAL A 186 3.63 11.01 12.91
CA VAL A 186 4.51 10.09 13.66
C VAL A 186 4.09 10.02 15.12
N GLY A 187 3.82 11.17 15.75
CA GLY A 187 3.37 11.23 17.14
C GLY A 187 2.04 10.50 17.41
N ARG A 188 1.14 10.36 16.40
CA ARG A 188 -0.10 9.57 16.58
C ARG A 188 0.21 8.09 16.76
N TYR A 189 1.14 7.55 15.97
CA TYR A 189 1.56 6.15 16.07
C TYR A 189 2.33 5.88 17.37
N VAL A 190 3.27 6.75 17.70
CA VAL A 190 4.08 6.61 18.94
C VAL A 190 3.18 6.62 20.18
N ARG A 191 2.18 7.52 20.26
CA ARG A 191 1.23 7.55 21.39
C ARG A 191 0.38 6.29 21.53
N GLN A 192 0.24 5.51 20.46
CA GLN A 192 -0.46 4.21 20.48
C GLN A 192 0.51 3.03 20.68
N GLY A 193 1.78 3.29 21.02
CA GLY A 193 2.79 2.25 21.25
C GLY A 193 3.29 1.57 19.98
N VAL A 194 3.01 2.11 18.80
CA VAL A 194 3.41 1.53 17.51
C VAL A 194 4.90 1.78 17.26
N MET A 195 5.64 0.74 16.93
CA MET A 195 7.04 0.85 16.54
C MET A 195 7.17 1.48 15.14
N VAL A 196 8.03 2.47 15.02
CA VAL A 196 8.18 3.28 13.79
C VAL A 196 9.46 2.91 13.05
N SER A 197 9.35 2.72 11.74
CA SER A 197 10.46 2.65 10.80
C SER A 197 10.25 3.65 9.66
N ARG A 198 11.38 4.21 9.15
CA ARG A 198 11.36 5.26 8.12
C ARG A 198 12.47 5.02 7.10
N SER A 199 12.15 5.02 5.80
CA SER A 199 13.16 4.79 4.75
C SER A 199 14.25 5.86 4.70
N ASP A 200 13.93 7.11 5.02
CA ASP A 200 14.90 8.21 5.06
C ASP A 200 15.95 8.08 6.18
N ARG A 201 15.65 7.31 7.24
CA ARG A 201 16.54 7.05 8.39
C ARG A 201 17.10 5.63 8.37
N ASP A 202 16.22 4.64 8.26
CA ASP A 202 16.56 3.22 8.43
C ASP A 202 17.04 2.56 7.13
N GLY A 203 16.88 3.25 5.98
CA GLY A 203 17.11 2.70 4.64
C GLY A 203 16.02 1.69 4.26
N ALA A 204 16.38 0.63 3.56
CA ALA A 204 15.47 -0.47 3.31
C ALA A 204 15.12 -1.18 4.62
N VAL A 205 13.87 -1.61 4.75
CA VAL A 205 13.38 -2.37 5.90
C VAL A 205 12.75 -3.66 5.39
N GLU A 206 13.13 -4.77 5.97
CA GLU A 206 12.59 -6.09 5.65
C GLU A 206 11.87 -6.65 6.88
N TRP A 207 10.63 -7.12 6.69
CA TRP A 207 9.89 -7.88 7.69
C TRP A 207 9.81 -9.33 7.24
N ARG A 208 10.21 -10.24 8.11
CA ARG A 208 10.08 -11.68 7.91
C ARG A 208 9.03 -12.20 8.87
N PHE A 209 8.02 -12.84 8.31
CA PHE A 209 6.93 -13.46 9.04
C PHE A 209 7.14 -14.97 9.06
N ALA A 210 7.14 -15.57 10.26
CA ALA A 210 7.20 -17.01 10.44
C ALA A 210 6.06 -17.44 11.38
N SER A 211 5.45 -18.58 11.11
CA SER A 211 4.36 -19.09 11.94
C SER A 211 4.79 -19.26 13.40
N GLY A 212 3.95 -18.78 14.32
CA GLY A 212 4.22 -18.89 15.76
C GLY A 212 5.32 -17.96 16.29
N GLN A 213 5.87 -17.07 15.49
CA GLN A 213 6.93 -16.13 15.89
C GLN A 213 6.52 -14.67 15.69
N ALA A 214 7.09 -13.78 16.48
CA ALA A 214 6.96 -12.36 16.22
C ALA A 214 7.69 -12.00 14.91
N PRO A 215 7.18 -11.03 14.11
CA PRO A 215 7.85 -10.59 12.90
C PRO A 215 9.27 -10.12 13.18
N GLN A 216 10.24 -10.65 12.44
CA GLN A 216 11.61 -10.15 12.47
C GLN A 216 11.74 -8.91 11.60
N VAL A 217 12.44 -7.90 12.10
CA VAL A 217 12.61 -6.61 11.40
C VAL A 217 14.09 -6.34 11.18
N ILE A 218 14.49 -6.18 9.93
CA ILE A 218 15.86 -5.86 9.54
C ILE A 218 15.87 -4.46 8.94
N ARG A 219 16.66 -3.55 9.52
CA ARG A 219 16.89 -2.19 9.04
C ARG A 219 18.29 -2.12 8.44
N TYR A 220 18.37 -1.97 7.12
CA TYR A 220 19.63 -2.11 6.40
C TYR A 220 20.64 -0.99 6.67
N ARG A 221 20.20 0.20 7.04
CA ARG A 221 21.12 1.29 7.38
C ARG A 221 21.74 1.15 8.78
N ASN A 222 21.06 0.44 9.67
CA ASN A 222 21.52 0.19 11.04
C ASN A 222 22.36 -1.10 11.15
N THR A 223 22.46 -1.86 10.06
CA THR A 223 23.33 -3.05 10.00
C THR A 223 24.77 -2.57 9.75
N PRO A 224 25.78 -3.04 10.52
CA PRO A 224 27.17 -2.67 10.30
C PRO A 224 27.57 -2.95 8.86
N ARG A 225 27.88 -1.90 8.10
CA ARG A 225 28.36 -2.03 6.74
C ARG A 225 29.84 -2.45 6.81
N ARG A 226 30.16 -3.59 6.28
CA ARG A 226 31.52 -3.91 5.90
C ARG A 226 31.78 -3.18 4.59
N TYR A 227 32.57 -2.10 4.66
CA TYR A 227 33.11 -1.48 3.46
C TYR A 227 34.32 -2.30 3.06
N TRP A 228 34.30 -2.94 1.93
CA TRP A 228 35.41 -3.45 1.14
C TRP A 228 35.40 -2.82 -0.21
#